data_5eae4d6b4a6fe6feee731a2dc74d86a6
#
_entry.id   5eae4d6b4a6fe6feee731a2dc74d86a6
#
_cell.length_a   1.000
_cell.length_b   1.000
_cell.length_c   1.000
_cell.angle_alpha   90.00
_cell.angle_beta   90.00
_cell.angle_gamma   90.00
#
_symmetry.space_group_name_H-M   'P 1'
#
loop_
_entity.id
_entity.type
_entity.pdbx_description
1 polymer ?
#
loop_
_entity_poly.entity_id
_entity_poly.type
_entity_poly.pdbx_seq_one_letter_code
_entity_poly.pdbx_strand_id
1 'polypeptide(L)'
;MKPSALFAILELKAHRNHFPGELSLGLARRVALARAFAVEPDFLILDEPLASLDEALAARLREQIGMLVDGRSVMTLLVTHDVDDAVRLGDRVFLLSPRPARILADLPIPTPRSARGEAEIAAIKADIARRINGDRTARDA
;
A
#
# COMPACT_ATOMS: atom_id res chain seq x y z
N MET A 1 -1.58 6.94 -18.82
CA MET A 1 -2.85 6.14 -18.92
C MET A 1 -4.01 7.08 -19.15
N LYS A 2 -4.97 6.72 -20.03
CA LYS A 2 -6.13 7.59 -20.27
C LYS A 2 -6.95 7.74 -18.97
N PRO A 3 -7.50 8.94 -18.67
CA PRO A 3 -8.33 9.17 -17.47
C PRO A 3 -9.48 8.16 -17.32
N SER A 4 -10.07 7.72 -18.45
CA SER A 4 -11.14 6.72 -18.45
C SER A 4 -10.71 5.37 -17.87
N ALA A 5 -9.44 4.96 -18.01
CA ALA A 5 -8.93 3.72 -17.45
C ALA A 5 -8.73 3.84 -15.93
N LEU A 6 -8.25 4.98 -15.42
CA LEU A 6 -8.19 5.26 -13.98
C LEU A 6 -9.56 5.18 -13.32
N PHE A 7 -10.56 5.83 -13.95
CA PHE A 7 -11.95 5.79 -13.47
C PHE A 7 -12.54 4.37 -13.48
N ALA A 8 -12.10 3.53 -14.41
CA ALA A 8 -12.53 2.14 -14.45
C ALA A 8 -11.91 1.31 -13.33
N ILE A 9 -10.56 1.36 -13.18
CA ILE A 9 -9.82 0.61 -12.16
C ILE A 9 -10.28 1.00 -10.75
N LEU A 10 -10.43 2.30 -10.51
CA LEU A 10 -10.84 2.83 -9.21
C LEU A 10 -12.36 2.89 -8.99
N GLU A 11 -13.15 2.34 -9.93
CA GLU A 11 -14.63 2.27 -9.84
C GLU A 11 -15.29 3.65 -9.63
N LEU A 12 -14.74 4.70 -10.24
CA LEU A 12 -15.20 6.08 -10.08
C LEU A 12 -16.20 6.54 -11.16
N LYS A 13 -16.53 5.70 -12.16
CA LYS A 13 -17.36 6.10 -13.31
C LYS A 13 -18.72 6.67 -12.90
N ALA A 14 -19.39 6.06 -11.92
CA ALA A 14 -20.70 6.49 -11.43
C ALA A 14 -20.62 7.79 -10.60
N HIS A 15 -19.43 8.13 -10.09
CA HIS A 15 -19.22 9.23 -9.15
C HIS A 15 -18.53 10.45 -9.77
N ARG A 16 -18.35 10.48 -11.08
CA ARG A 16 -17.57 11.53 -11.77
C ARG A 16 -18.12 12.95 -11.60
N ASN A 17 -19.42 13.09 -11.27
CA ASN A 17 -20.09 14.37 -11.11
C ASN A 17 -20.35 14.72 -9.63
N HIS A 18 -19.88 13.90 -8.67
CA HIS A 18 -20.03 14.19 -7.25
C HIS A 18 -19.00 15.24 -6.79
N PHE A 19 -19.45 16.09 -5.89
CA PHE A 19 -18.57 17.02 -5.19
C PHE A 19 -17.82 16.31 -4.04
N PRO A 20 -16.65 16.83 -3.62
CA PRO A 20 -15.86 16.21 -2.54
C PRO A 20 -16.64 15.91 -1.26
N GLY A 21 -17.57 16.79 -0.87
CA GLY A 21 -18.38 16.62 0.32
C GLY A 21 -19.47 15.52 0.25
N GLU A 22 -19.68 14.96 -0.94
CA GLU A 22 -20.65 13.88 -1.19
C GLU A 22 -19.98 12.50 -1.21
N LEU A 23 -18.64 12.48 -1.09
CA LEU A 23 -17.87 11.25 -1.20
C LEU A 23 -17.76 10.55 0.17
N SER A 24 -18.01 9.24 0.20
CA SER A 24 -17.61 8.41 1.33
C SER A 24 -16.08 8.41 1.49
N LEU A 25 -15.57 8.01 2.65
CA LEU A 25 -14.12 7.91 2.90
C LEU A 25 -13.41 7.05 1.83
N GLY A 26 -13.99 5.90 1.48
CA GLY A 26 -13.44 5.03 0.46
C GLY A 26 -13.42 5.66 -0.93
N LEU A 27 -14.48 6.38 -1.32
CA LEU A 27 -14.51 7.13 -2.58
C LEU A 27 -13.51 8.28 -2.58
N ALA A 28 -13.38 9.01 -1.49
CA ALA A 28 -12.40 10.08 -1.36
C ALA A 28 -10.96 9.56 -1.51
N ARG A 29 -10.63 8.39 -0.92
CA ARG A 29 -9.34 7.71 -1.10
C ARG A 29 -9.08 7.33 -2.57
N ARG A 30 -10.08 6.76 -3.24
CA ARG A 30 -9.99 6.42 -4.67
C ARG A 30 -9.78 7.65 -5.55
N VAL A 31 -10.47 8.75 -5.26
CA VAL A 31 -10.29 10.03 -5.97
C VAL A 31 -8.88 10.59 -5.73
N ALA A 32 -8.35 10.52 -4.51
CA ALA A 32 -6.98 10.92 -4.20
C ALA A 32 -5.96 10.11 -5.00
N LEU A 33 -6.12 8.79 -5.09
CA LEU A 33 -5.30 7.92 -5.93
C LEU A 33 -5.43 8.28 -7.41
N ALA A 34 -6.66 8.49 -7.90
CA ALA A 34 -6.89 8.89 -9.29
C ALA A 34 -6.12 10.19 -9.63
N ARG A 35 -6.15 11.18 -8.74
CA ARG A 35 -5.41 12.44 -8.89
C ARG A 35 -3.90 12.21 -8.93
N ALA A 36 -3.37 11.39 -8.02
CA ALA A 36 -1.94 11.09 -7.93
C ALA A 36 -1.42 10.39 -9.19
N PHE A 37 -2.20 9.45 -9.73
CA PHE A 37 -1.83 8.73 -10.94
C PHE A 37 -2.14 9.48 -12.25
N ALA A 38 -3.03 10.47 -12.24
CA ALA A 38 -3.42 11.21 -13.44
C ALA A 38 -2.29 12.07 -14.03
N VAL A 39 -1.36 12.53 -13.20
CA VAL A 39 -0.20 13.34 -13.61
C VAL A 39 0.97 12.50 -14.13
N GLU A 40 0.80 11.17 -14.19
CA GLU A 40 1.82 10.21 -14.66
C GLU A 40 3.19 10.40 -13.98
N PRO A 41 3.25 10.31 -12.64
CA PRO A 41 4.47 10.59 -11.91
C PRO A 41 5.53 9.49 -12.13
N ASP A 42 6.80 9.87 -12.11
CA ASP A 42 7.92 8.91 -12.07
C ASP A 42 8.11 8.33 -10.66
N PHE A 43 7.74 9.11 -9.63
CA PHE A 43 7.81 8.72 -8.22
C PHE A 43 6.52 9.08 -7.49
N LEU A 44 5.97 8.13 -6.74
CA LEU A 44 4.74 8.26 -5.98
C LEU A 44 4.96 7.93 -4.51
N ILE A 45 4.46 8.78 -3.63
CA ILE A 45 4.42 8.50 -2.19
C ILE A 45 2.97 8.26 -1.78
N LEU A 46 2.74 7.12 -1.14
CA LEU A 46 1.46 6.73 -0.54
C LEU A 46 1.65 6.65 0.97
N ASP A 47 1.10 7.61 1.69
CA ASP A 47 1.18 7.66 3.15
C ASP A 47 -0.14 7.19 3.75
N GLU A 48 -0.12 6.02 4.42
CA GLU A 48 -1.26 5.37 5.05
C GLU A 48 -2.51 5.30 4.13
N PRO A 49 -2.40 4.83 2.87
CA PRO A 49 -3.49 4.95 1.90
C PRO A 49 -4.72 4.11 2.26
N LEU A 50 -4.55 3.07 3.09
CA LEU A 50 -5.60 2.11 3.46
C LEU A 50 -6.05 2.28 4.92
N ALA A 51 -5.45 3.20 5.67
CA ALA A 51 -5.77 3.41 7.08
C ALA A 51 -7.25 3.80 7.29
N SER A 52 -7.84 3.29 8.36
CA SER A 52 -9.23 3.58 8.79
C SER A 52 -10.31 3.10 7.81
N LEU A 53 -9.96 2.18 6.91
CA LEU A 53 -10.93 1.46 6.09
C LEU A 53 -11.30 0.13 6.74
N ASP A 54 -12.52 -0.34 6.50
CA ASP A 54 -12.86 -1.72 6.83
C ASP A 54 -12.07 -2.71 5.94
N GLU A 55 -11.89 -3.95 6.41
CA GLU A 55 -11.04 -4.93 5.74
C GLU A 55 -11.45 -5.22 4.29
N ALA A 56 -12.75 -5.30 4.01
CA ALA A 56 -13.23 -5.58 2.66
C ALA A 56 -12.89 -4.44 1.68
N LEU A 57 -13.04 -3.20 2.14
CA LEU A 57 -12.70 -2.02 1.36
C LEU A 57 -11.18 -1.84 1.22
N ALA A 58 -10.43 -2.10 2.29
CA ALA A 58 -8.97 -2.07 2.27
C ALA A 58 -8.40 -3.11 1.29
N ALA A 59 -8.88 -4.35 1.32
CA ALA A 59 -8.48 -5.41 0.40
C ALA A 59 -8.73 -5.01 -1.07
N ARG A 60 -9.91 -4.46 -1.36
CA ARG A 60 -10.28 -4.00 -2.71
C ARG A 60 -9.40 -2.85 -3.19
N LEU A 61 -9.13 -1.88 -2.32
CA LEU A 61 -8.28 -0.74 -2.66
C LEU A 61 -6.81 -1.15 -2.80
N ARG A 62 -6.34 -2.11 -1.99
CA ARG A 62 -5.02 -2.74 -2.10
C ARG A 62 -4.82 -3.36 -3.49
N GLU A 63 -5.80 -4.14 -3.96
CA GLU A 63 -5.78 -4.73 -5.30
C GLU A 63 -5.72 -3.65 -6.39
N GLN A 64 -6.52 -2.59 -6.27
CA GLN A 64 -6.53 -1.47 -7.21
C GLN A 64 -5.18 -0.73 -7.25
N ILE A 65 -4.55 -0.51 -6.10
CA ILE A 65 -3.19 0.08 -6.02
C ILE A 65 -2.19 -0.83 -6.72
N GLY A 66 -2.22 -2.14 -6.45
CA GLY A 66 -1.36 -3.12 -7.11
C GLY A 66 -1.48 -3.05 -8.63
N MET A 67 -2.69 -3.10 -9.17
CA MET A 67 -2.95 -2.99 -10.61
C MET A 67 -2.41 -1.68 -11.21
N LEU A 68 -2.53 -0.55 -10.49
CA LEU A 68 -2.06 0.75 -10.95
C LEU A 68 -0.54 0.84 -10.95
N VAL A 69 0.13 0.27 -9.96
CA VAL A 69 1.59 0.27 -9.84
C VAL A 69 2.21 -0.69 -10.86
N ASP A 70 1.65 -1.91 -10.98
CA ASP A 70 2.17 -2.92 -11.93
C ASP A 70 1.96 -2.51 -13.40
N GLY A 71 0.87 -1.81 -13.68
CA GLY A 71 0.58 -1.29 -15.03
C GLY A 71 1.45 -0.11 -15.46
N ARG A 72 2.35 0.37 -14.60
CA ARG A 72 3.21 1.54 -14.83
C ARG A 72 4.60 1.29 -14.24
N SER A 73 5.63 1.79 -14.89
CA SER A 73 6.99 1.83 -14.34
C SER A 73 7.17 2.99 -13.37
N VAL A 74 6.27 3.11 -12.37
CA VAL A 74 6.34 4.17 -11.36
C VAL A 74 7.02 3.64 -10.10
N MET A 75 8.07 4.32 -9.66
CA MET A 75 8.68 4.03 -8.36
C MET A 75 7.71 4.48 -7.26
N THR A 76 7.32 3.55 -6.37
CA THR A 76 6.33 3.85 -5.33
C THR A 76 6.93 3.62 -3.95
N LEU A 77 6.84 4.64 -3.09
CA LEU A 77 7.11 4.53 -1.66
C LEU A 77 5.77 4.43 -0.91
N LEU A 78 5.53 3.28 -0.31
CA LEU A 78 4.37 3.06 0.58
C LEU A 78 4.82 3.20 2.03
N VAL A 79 4.17 4.08 2.77
CA VAL A 79 4.30 4.18 4.23
C VAL A 79 3.04 3.60 4.85
N THR A 80 3.19 2.61 5.71
CA THR A 80 2.08 1.96 6.41
C THR A 80 2.54 1.34 7.73
N HIS A 81 1.65 1.24 8.70
CA HIS A 81 1.86 0.47 9.91
C HIS A 81 1.26 -0.94 9.78
N ASP A 82 0.55 -1.24 8.70
CA ASP A 82 -0.01 -2.55 8.43
C ASP A 82 1.00 -3.43 7.68
N VAL A 83 1.41 -4.51 8.33
CA VAL A 83 2.37 -5.47 7.77
C VAL A 83 1.77 -6.22 6.57
N ASP A 84 0.47 -6.45 6.54
CA ASP A 84 -0.20 -7.11 5.43
C ASP A 84 -0.13 -6.26 4.15
N ASP A 85 -0.41 -4.96 4.27
CA ASP A 85 -0.28 -4.01 3.18
C ASP A 85 1.16 -3.93 2.66
N ALA A 86 2.13 -3.83 3.57
CA ALA A 86 3.55 -3.77 3.22
C ALA A 86 4.01 -5.01 2.45
N VAL A 87 3.61 -6.20 2.90
CA VAL A 87 4.03 -7.47 2.29
C VAL A 87 3.28 -7.74 0.97
N ARG A 88 2.02 -7.33 0.85
CA ARG A 88 1.25 -7.53 -0.39
C ARG A 88 1.60 -6.56 -1.50
N LEU A 89 1.95 -5.31 -1.16
CA LEU A 89 2.20 -4.25 -2.14
C LEU A 89 3.69 -3.98 -2.38
N GLY A 90 4.57 -4.23 -1.39
CA GLY A 90 5.99 -3.91 -1.49
C GLY A 90 6.79 -4.97 -2.25
N ASP A 91 7.77 -4.56 -3.02
CA ASP A 91 8.82 -5.43 -3.57
C ASP A 91 10.06 -5.44 -2.65
N ARG A 92 10.10 -4.50 -1.71
CA ARG A 92 11.11 -4.36 -0.67
C ARG A 92 10.49 -3.67 0.54
N VAL A 93 10.72 -4.18 1.73
CA VAL A 93 10.17 -3.65 2.98
C VAL A 93 11.30 -3.19 3.88
N PHE A 94 11.26 -1.90 4.26
CA PHE A 94 12.12 -1.35 5.31
C PHE A 94 11.36 -1.33 6.62
N LEU A 95 11.85 -2.08 7.59
CA LEU A 95 11.29 -2.08 8.94
C LEU A 95 11.98 -1.00 9.76
N LEU A 96 11.20 -0.10 10.33
CA LEU A 96 11.71 1.01 11.12
C LEU A 96 11.48 0.78 12.62
N SER A 97 12.46 1.21 13.43
CA SER A 97 12.33 1.22 14.90
C SER A 97 11.37 2.35 15.35
N PRO A 98 10.82 2.28 16.59
CA PRO A 98 10.29 3.45 17.27
C PRO A 98 11.36 4.56 17.40
N ARG A 99 10.91 5.75 17.80
CA ARG A 99 11.79 6.93 17.91
C ARG A 99 12.98 6.70 18.86
N PRO A 100 14.18 7.15 18.48
CA PRO A 100 14.57 7.70 17.18
C PRO A 100 14.54 6.62 16.09
N ALA A 101 13.89 6.92 14.95
CA ALA A 101 13.69 5.97 13.87
C ALA A 101 15.02 5.57 13.21
N ARG A 102 15.24 4.27 13.05
CA ARG A 102 16.35 3.66 12.32
C ARG A 102 15.86 2.42 11.59
N ILE A 103 16.56 2.04 10.55
CA ILE A 103 16.24 0.82 9.80
C ILE A 103 16.65 -0.39 10.66
N LEU A 104 15.66 -1.21 11.05
CA LEU A 104 15.87 -2.46 11.76
C LEU A 104 16.15 -3.61 10.80
N ALA A 105 15.48 -3.60 9.66
CA ALA A 105 15.65 -4.61 8.62
C ALA A 105 15.34 -4.04 7.25
N ASP A 106 15.97 -4.65 6.25
CA ASP A 106 15.80 -4.42 4.83
C ASP A 106 15.46 -5.79 4.21
N LEU A 107 14.22 -5.94 3.77
CA LEU A 107 13.64 -7.22 3.36
C LEU A 107 13.23 -7.14 1.89
N PRO A 108 14.05 -7.63 0.96
CA PRO A 108 13.61 -7.79 -0.43
C PRO A 108 12.56 -8.91 -0.54
N ILE A 109 11.54 -8.69 -1.35
CA ILE A 109 10.52 -9.69 -1.69
C ILE A 109 10.63 -9.98 -3.19
N PRO A 110 11.39 -10.98 -3.60
CA PRO A 110 11.71 -11.21 -5.01
C PRO A 110 10.53 -11.74 -5.81
N THR A 111 9.56 -12.37 -5.15
CA THR A 111 8.38 -12.90 -5.84
C THR A 111 7.46 -11.76 -6.29
N PRO A 112 7.12 -11.68 -7.58
CA PRO A 112 6.18 -10.67 -8.07
C PRO A 112 4.85 -10.71 -7.31
N ARG A 113 4.22 -9.55 -7.08
CA ARG A 113 2.95 -9.43 -6.33
C ARG A 113 1.87 -10.40 -6.83
N SER A 114 1.72 -10.51 -8.15
CA SER A 114 0.72 -11.39 -8.79
C SER A 114 0.98 -12.89 -8.60
N ALA A 115 2.21 -13.28 -8.25
CA ALA A 115 2.61 -14.69 -8.03
C ALA A 115 2.77 -15.03 -6.54
N ARG A 116 2.63 -14.05 -5.65
CA ARG A 116 2.85 -14.18 -4.21
C ARG A 116 1.67 -14.89 -3.55
N GLY A 117 1.89 -16.12 -3.09
CA GLY A 117 0.85 -16.93 -2.44
C GLY A 117 0.68 -16.60 -0.95
N GLU A 118 -0.47 -16.95 -0.38
CA GLU A 118 -0.79 -16.69 1.04
C GLU A 118 0.21 -17.34 2.01
N ALA A 119 0.76 -18.51 1.69
CA ALA A 119 1.76 -19.17 2.52
C ALA A 119 3.07 -18.36 2.59
N GLU A 120 3.50 -17.78 1.47
CA GLU A 120 4.67 -16.91 1.40
C GLU A 120 4.42 -15.60 2.16
N ILE A 121 3.27 -14.98 1.97
CA ILE A 121 2.85 -13.77 2.70
C ILE A 121 2.89 -14.04 4.20
N ALA A 122 2.32 -15.15 4.66
CA ALA A 122 2.33 -15.54 6.07
C ALA A 122 3.75 -15.74 6.62
N ALA A 123 4.64 -16.35 5.84
CA ALA A 123 6.03 -16.56 6.23
C ALA A 123 6.79 -15.24 6.39
N ILE A 124 6.62 -14.29 5.46
CA ILE A 124 7.24 -12.96 5.52
C ILE A 124 6.70 -12.17 6.73
N LYS A 125 5.38 -12.19 6.95
CA LYS A 125 4.74 -11.55 8.12
C LYS A 125 5.30 -12.12 9.43
N ALA A 126 5.48 -13.43 9.54
CA ALA A 126 6.06 -14.07 10.71
C ALA A 126 7.53 -13.65 10.92
N ASP A 127 8.32 -13.49 9.85
CA ASP A 127 9.69 -12.99 9.95
C ASP A 127 9.73 -11.54 10.44
N ILE A 128 8.89 -10.67 9.91
CA ILE A 128 8.76 -9.28 10.35
C ILE A 128 8.40 -9.23 11.85
N ALA A 129 7.41 -10.02 12.27
CA ALA A 129 6.99 -10.07 13.68
C ALA A 129 8.11 -10.49 14.62
N ARG A 130 8.93 -11.48 14.24
CA ARG A 130 10.11 -11.89 15.03
C ARG A 130 11.13 -10.76 15.19
N ARG A 131 11.39 -9.99 14.12
CA ARG A 131 12.36 -8.86 14.14
C ARG A 131 11.88 -7.73 15.02
N ILE A 132 10.59 -7.38 14.96
CA ILE A 132 9.97 -6.37 15.82
C ILE A 132 10.08 -6.77 17.29
N ASN A 133 9.77 -8.03 17.63
CA ASN A 133 9.80 -8.51 18.99
C ASN A 133 11.26 -8.59 19.53
N GLY A 134 12.21 -8.98 18.68
CA GLY A 134 13.63 -9.01 19.05
C GLY A 134 14.20 -7.62 19.39
N ASP A 135 13.82 -6.57 18.64
CA ASP A 135 14.23 -5.18 18.95
C ASP A 135 13.60 -4.69 20.26
N ARG A 136 12.35 -5.05 20.54
CA ARG A 136 11.69 -4.71 21.82
C ARG A 136 12.44 -5.31 23.03
N THR A 137 12.72 -6.62 22.97
CA THR A 137 13.45 -7.30 24.05
C THR A 137 14.84 -6.74 24.29
N ALA A 138 15.55 -6.34 23.22
CA ALA A 138 16.87 -5.73 23.31
C ALA A 138 16.87 -4.31 23.87
N ARG A 139 15.73 -3.62 23.91
CA ARG A 139 15.59 -2.26 24.45
C ARG A 139 15.20 -2.25 25.92
N ASP A 140 14.50 -3.32 26.36
CA ASP A 140 14.01 -3.47 27.73
C ASP A 140 15.06 -4.16 28.64
N ALA A 141 16.20 -4.58 28.08
CA ALA A 141 17.32 -5.20 28.76
C ALA A 141 18.46 -4.22 28.99
#